data_1f2e573286f4eef6003aa34ed13fcf62
#
_entry.id   1f2e573286f4eef6003aa34ed13fcf62
#
_cell.length_a   1.000
_cell.length_b   1.000
_cell.length_c   1.000
_cell.angle_alpha   90.00
_cell.angle_beta   90.00
_cell.angle_gamma   90.00
#
_symmetry.space_group_name_H-M   'P 1'
#
loop_
_entity.id
_entity.type
_entity.pdbx_description
1 polymer ?
#
loop_
_entity_poly.entity_id
_entity_poly.type
_entity_poly.pdbx_seq_one_letter_code
_entity_poly.pdbx_strand_id
1 'polypeptide(L)'
;MTKQEVVAIIDRSGSMHGKVSDAVGGINASIDELKKNKNDDDILFSLKIFDHHQNLLIRHKNITDVEKLKESEFVPRGQTALYDAIYSSLVYFMEKKLKDPSSFDSCIFYVATDGLENASKITSKKLKDMVTAAAEPIYNISILYLGSNQDSIEEAQKMGIGEGQAINYSEKTENVESVYRGVARVISDTRTKGCPVDFTESERINSQNHMI
;
A
#
# COMPACT_ATOMS: atom_id res chain seq x y z
N MET A 1 -21.75 3.98 9.67
CA MET A 1 -20.94 3.38 8.60
C MET A 1 -19.53 3.90 8.75
N THR A 2 -18.53 3.03 8.67
CA THR A 2 -17.11 3.38 8.95
C THR A 2 -16.45 3.88 7.67
N LYS A 3 -16.12 5.16 7.63
CA LYS A 3 -15.40 5.76 6.49
C LYS A 3 -13.95 5.30 6.48
N GLN A 4 -13.49 4.69 5.41
CA GLN A 4 -12.12 4.23 5.28
C GLN A 4 -11.43 4.85 4.07
N GLU A 5 -10.22 5.37 4.27
CA GLU A 5 -9.30 5.74 3.19
C GLU A 5 -8.36 4.58 2.89
N VAL A 6 -8.23 4.24 1.63
CA VAL A 6 -7.27 3.23 1.13
C VAL A 6 -6.33 3.91 0.16
N VAL A 7 -5.04 3.82 0.41
CA VAL A 7 -4.02 4.49 -0.39
C VAL A 7 -3.02 3.47 -0.92
N ALA A 8 -3.04 3.23 -2.21
CA ALA A 8 -2.01 2.47 -2.91
C ALA A 8 -0.80 3.37 -3.20
N ILE A 9 0.39 2.97 -2.75
CA ILE A 9 1.66 3.65 -3.02
C ILE A 9 2.56 2.66 -3.75
N ILE A 10 2.65 2.79 -5.06
CA ILE A 10 3.23 1.77 -5.92
C ILE A 10 4.51 2.28 -6.59
N ASP A 11 5.57 1.53 -6.40
CA ASP A 11 6.86 1.77 -7.04
C ASP A 11 6.74 1.58 -8.55
N ARG A 12 7.22 2.56 -9.30
CA ARG A 12 7.45 2.46 -10.75
C ARG A 12 8.89 2.80 -11.13
N SER A 13 9.84 2.58 -10.23
CA SER A 13 11.26 2.78 -10.52
C SER A 13 11.75 1.90 -11.69
N GLY A 14 12.98 2.12 -12.11
CA GLY A 14 13.54 1.43 -13.26
C GLY A 14 13.56 -0.09 -13.14
N SER A 15 13.67 -0.64 -11.93
CA SER A 15 13.61 -2.10 -11.66
C SER A 15 12.27 -2.73 -12.05
N MET A 16 11.20 -1.95 -12.08
CA MET A 16 9.86 -2.40 -12.49
C MET A 16 9.71 -2.64 -14.00
N HIS A 17 10.77 -2.41 -14.82
CA HIS A 17 10.77 -2.82 -16.22
C HIS A 17 10.58 -4.34 -16.33
N GLY A 18 9.65 -4.77 -17.18
CA GLY A 18 9.28 -6.18 -17.35
C GLY A 18 8.23 -6.69 -16.33
N LYS A 19 7.84 -5.88 -15.33
CA LYS A 19 6.89 -6.25 -14.28
C LYS A 19 5.59 -5.42 -14.34
N VAL A 20 5.42 -4.60 -15.37
CA VAL A 20 4.29 -3.67 -15.52
C VAL A 20 2.95 -4.42 -15.48
N SER A 21 2.84 -5.50 -16.23
CA SER A 21 1.61 -6.31 -16.29
C SER A 21 1.24 -6.89 -14.92
N ASP A 22 2.23 -7.40 -14.18
CA ASP A 22 2.01 -7.98 -12.85
C ASP A 22 1.64 -6.89 -11.83
N ALA A 23 2.31 -5.74 -11.83
CA ALA A 23 1.99 -4.63 -10.95
C ALA A 23 0.57 -4.09 -11.21
N VAL A 24 0.25 -3.83 -12.48
CA VAL A 24 -1.09 -3.34 -12.89
C VAL A 24 -2.16 -4.40 -12.62
N GLY A 25 -1.88 -5.67 -12.91
CA GLY A 25 -2.75 -6.79 -12.60
C GLY A 25 -3.04 -6.91 -11.11
N GLY A 26 -2.03 -6.81 -10.26
CA GLY A 26 -2.16 -6.83 -8.81
C GLY A 26 -3.00 -5.67 -8.28
N ILE A 27 -2.71 -4.43 -8.71
CA ILE A 27 -3.51 -3.25 -8.33
C ILE A 27 -4.98 -3.47 -8.72
N ASN A 28 -5.23 -3.90 -9.95
CA ASN A 28 -6.59 -4.14 -10.44
C ASN A 28 -7.29 -5.28 -9.67
N ALA A 29 -6.56 -6.34 -9.28
CA ALA A 29 -7.10 -7.41 -8.45
C ALA A 29 -7.51 -6.90 -7.07
N SER A 30 -6.72 -6.02 -6.43
CA SER A 30 -7.10 -5.40 -5.16
C SER A 30 -8.36 -4.52 -5.29
N ILE A 31 -8.46 -3.74 -6.37
CA ILE A 31 -9.64 -2.91 -6.67
C ILE A 31 -10.89 -3.80 -6.86
N ASP A 32 -10.78 -4.86 -7.67
CA ASP A 32 -11.90 -5.78 -7.93
C ASP A 32 -12.35 -6.48 -6.63
N GLU A 33 -11.40 -6.87 -5.77
CA GLU A 33 -11.72 -7.53 -4.51
C GLU A 33 -12.40 -6.58 -3.53
N LEU A 34 -11.91 -5.33 -3.41
CA LEU A 34 -12.54 -4.31 -2.58
C LEU A 34 -13.97 -3.99 -3.04
N LYS A 35 -14.22 -4.01 -4.35
CA LYS A 35 -15.57 -3.78 -4.90
C LYS A 35 -16.59 -4.91 -4.64
N LYS A 36 -16.13 -6.13 -4.30
CA LYS A 36 -17.03 -7.26 -4.01
C LYS A 36 -17.78 -7.10 -2.69
N ASN A 37 -17.23 -6.36 -1.77
CA ASN A 37 -17.82 -6.13 -0.47
C ASN A 37 -18.97 -5.10 -0.60
N LYS A 38 -20.23 -5.59 -0.68
CA LYS A 38 -21.44 -4.79 -0.95
C LYS A 38 -21.78 -3.69 0.08
N ASN A 39 -20.98 -3.57 1.13
CA ASN A 39 -21.14 -2.54 2.18
C ASN A 39 -20.09 -1.41 2.07
N ASP A 40 -19.42 -1.27 0.92
CA ASP A 40 -18.21 -0.47 0.76
C ASP A 40 -18.45 0.93 0.15
N ASP A 41 -19.69 1.47 0.23
CA ASP A 41 -19.98 2.84 -0.20
C ASP A 41 -19.14 3.91 0.52
N ASP A 42 -18.44 3.53 1.60
CA ASP A 42 -17.60 4.41 2.42
C ASP A 42 -16.09 4.16 2.26
N ILE A 43 -15.64 3.40 1.26
CA ILE A 43 -14.21 3.28 0.93
C ILE A 43 -13.84 4.32 -0.12
N LEU A 44 -12.96 5.24 0.27
CA LEU A 44 -12.30 6.18 -0.65
C LEU A 44 -10.93 5.65 -1.03
N PHE A 45 -10.69 5.50 -2.32
CA PHE A 45 -9.45 4.96 -2.86
C PHE A 45 -8.59 6.04 -3.50
N SER A 46 -7.30 5.98 -3.21
CA SER A 46 -6.28 6.80 -3.85
C SER A 46 -5.15 5.92 -4.39
N LEU A 47 -4.63 6.26 -5.56
CA LEU A 47 -3.47 5.59 -6.16
C LEU A 47 -2.36 6.61 -6.43
N LYS A 48 -1.25 6.43 -5.76
CA LYS A 48 0.00 7.14 -5.99
C LYS A 48 1.02 6.17 -6.60
N ILE A 49 1.61 6.53 -7.73
CA ILE A 49 2.79 5.86 -8.26
C ILE A 49 4.01 6.73 -8.03
N PHE A 50 5.14 6.13 -7.72
CA PHE A 50 6.37 6.87 -7.42
C PHE A 50 7.61 6.27 -8.06
N ASP A 51 8.55 7.12 -8.39
CA ASP A 51 9.96 6.90 -8.67
C ASP A 51 10.75 7.92 -7.82
N HIS A 52 11.67 8.69 -8.37
CA HIS A 52 12.20 9.92 -7.74
C HIS A 52 11.22 11.10 -7.86
N HIS A 53 10.07 10.90 -8.48
CA HIS A 53 8.91 11.81 -8.52
C HIS A 53 7.67 11.05 -8.04
N GLN A 54 6.64 11.78 -7.65
CA GLN A 54 5.39 11.20 -7.17
C GLN A 54 4.24 11.69 -8.04
N ASN A 55 3.42 10.76 -8.54
CA ASN A 55 2.24 11.05 -9.33
C ASN A 55 1.00 10.45 -8.66
N LEU A 56 0.02 11.28 -8.37
CA LEU A 56 -1.28 10.84 -7.87
C LEU A 56 -2.20 10.60 -9.07
N LEU A 57 -2.49 9.34 -9.38
CA LEU A 57 -3.34 8.95 -10.51
C LEU A 57 -4.82 8.96 -10.13
N ILE A 58 -5.15 8.52 -8.91
CA ILE A 58 -6.52 8.48 -8.38
C ILE A 58 -6.51 9.19 -7.03
N ARG A 59 -7.49 10.07 -6.79
CA ARG A 59 -7.61 10.82 -5.54
C ARG A 59 -8.99 10.66 -4.94
N HIS A 60 -9.09 10.10 -3.73
CA HIS A 60 -10.31 10.02 -2.91
C HIS A 60 -11.55 9.62 -3.70
N LYS A 61 -11.42 8.69 -4.65
CA LYS A 61 -12.53 8.23 -5.46
C LYS A 61 -13.25 7.09 -4.73
N ASN A 62 -14.59 7.11 -4.72
CA ASN A 62 -15.32 5.98 -4.18
C ASN A 62 -14.88 4.70 -4.90
N ILE A 63 -14.62 3.63 -4.14
CA ILE A 63 -14.08 2.39 -4.70
C ILE A 63 -14.96 1.82 -5.82
N THR A 64 -16.27 1.99 -5.74
CA THR A 64 -17.22 1.53 -6.76
C THR A 64 -17.01 2.21 -8.10
N ASP A 65 -16.55 3.47 -8.09
CA ASP A 65 -16.33 4.29 -9.28
C ASP A 65 -14.91 4.21 -9.84
N VAL A 66 -14.00 3.53 -9.13
CA VAL A 66 -12.61 3.39 -9.57
C VAL A 66 -12.55 2.54 -10.84
N GLU A 67 -11.97 3.05 -11.90
CA GLU A 67 -11.72 2.29 -13.12
C GLU A 67 -10.40 1.51 -13.00
N LYS A 68 -10.28 0.43 -13.80
CA LYS A 68 -9.04 -0.34 -13.86
C LYS A 68 -7.90 0.50 -14.43
N LEU A 69 -6.74 0.39 -13.78
CA LEU A 69 -5.50 0.99 -14.29
C LEU A 69 -5.09 0.29 -15.58
N LYS A 70 -4.62 1.06 -16.56
CA LYS A 70 -4.06 0.54 -17.82
C LYS A 70 -2.54 0.49 -17.72
N GLU A 71 -1.91 -0.48 -18.36
CA GLU A 71 -0.45 -0.58 -18.41
C GLU A 71 0.21 0.68 -18.99
N SER A 72 -0.45 1.37 -19.92
CA SER A 72 0.05 2.64 -20.49
C SER A 72 0.15 3.79 -19.49
N GLU A 73 -0.53 3.68 -18.33
CA GLU A 73 -0.47 4.67 -17.25
C GLU A 73 0.66 4.39 -16.26
N PHE A 74 1.28 3.20 -16.37
CA PHE A 74 2.34 2.73 -15.48
C PHE A 74 3.65 2.58 -16.26
N VAL A 75 4.42 3.67 -16.38
CA VAL A 75 5.68 3.69 -17.13
C VAL A 75 6.86 3.68 -16.17
N PRO A 76 7.61 2.56 -16.05
CA PRO A 76 8.79 2.46 -15.19
C PRO A 76 9.89 3.43 -15.60
N ARG A 77 10.52 4.08 -14.60
CA ARG A 77 11.65 5.00 -14.82
C ARG A 77 12.32 5.42 -13.51
N GLY A 78 13.55 5.90 -13.61
CA GLY A 78 14.23 6.59 -12.51
C GLY A 78 14.60 5.69 -11.34
N GLN A 79 14.75 6.31 -10.17
CA GLN A 79 15.20 5.73 -8.91
C GLN A 79 14.05 5.57 -7.93
N THR A 80 14.29 4.88 -6.80
CA THR A 80 13.28 4.52 -5.79
C THR A 80 13.34 5.48 -4.60
N ALA A 81 12.48 6.52 -4.57
CA ALA A 81 12.33 7.43 -3.44
C ALA A 81 11.16 6.99 -2.52
N LEU A 82 11.28 5.79 -1.95
CA LEU A 82 10.25 5.12 -1.16
C LEU A 82 9.86 5.92 0.09
N TYR A 83 10.86 6.37 0.86
CA TYR A 83 10.59 7.08 2.11
C TYR A 83 9.89 8.42 1.86
N ASP A 84 10.28 9.15 0.80
CA ASP A 84 9.63 10.40 0.42
C ASP A 84 8.16 10.18 0.02
N ALA A 85 7.86 9.08 -0.70
CA ALA A 85 6.52 8.74 -1.14
C ALA A 85 5.58 8.41 0.03
N ILE A 86 6.06 7.62 1.00
CA ILE A 86 5.30 7.27 2.21
C ILE A 86 5.14 8.52 3.09
N TYR A 87 6.24 9.22 3.38
CA TYR A 87 6.24 10.39 4.26
C TYR A 87 5.28 11.49 3.80
N SER A 88 5.34 11.86 2.51
CA SER A 88 4.45 12.90 1.97
C SER A 88 2.97 12.49 2.03
N SER A 89 2.68 11.20 1.88
CA SER A 89 1.32 10.68 2.02
C SER A 89 0.85 10.74 3.47
N LEU A 90 1.70 10.34 4.42
CA LEU A 90 1.39 10.44 5.86
C LEU A 90 1.09 11.89 6.27
N VAL A 91 1.96 12.84 5.88
CA VAL A 91 1.74 14.27 6.16
C VAL A 91 0.36 14.70 5.65
N TYR A 92 0.03 14.38 4.40
CA TYR A 92 -1.25 14.77 3.81
C TYR A 92 -2.46 14.22 4.57
N PHE A 93 -2.47 12.92 4.90
CA PHE A 93 -3.61 12.29 5.56
C PHE A 93 -3.71 12.67 7.04
N MET A 94 -2.59 12.85 7.74
CA MET A 94 -2.59 13.36 9.11
C MET A 94 -3.14 14.80 9.17
N GLU A 95 -2.69 15.69 8.25
CA GLU A 95 -3.25 17.04 8.16
C GLU A 95 -4.74 17.04 7.80
N LYS A 96 -5.18 16.17 6.89
CA LYS A 96 -6.59 15.98 6.55
C LYS A 96 -7.40 15.62 7.79
N LYS A 97 -6.92 14.66 8.58
CA LYS A 97 -7.58 14.21 9.81
C LYS A 97 -7.65 15.29 10.89
N LEU A 98 -6.57 16.10 11.03
CA LEU A 98 -6.55 17.22 11.97
C LEU A 98 -7.51 18.36 11.56
N LYS A 99 -7.62 18.63 10.25
CA LYS A 99 -8.53 19.66 9.73
C LYS A 99 -10.00 19.24 9.82
N ASP A 100 -10.27 17.96 9.58
CA ASP A 100 -11.60 17.36 9.67
C ASP A 100 -11.50 15.98 10.33
N PRO A 101 -11.72 15.89 11.66
CA PRO A 101 -11.72 14.63 12.39
C PRO A 101 -12.73 13.59 11.89
N SER A 102 -13.75 14.01 11.16
CA SER A 102 -14.77 13.13 10.55
C SER A 102 -14.45 12.68 9.14
N SER A 103 -13.30 13.10 8.60
CA SER A 103 -12.89 12.81 7.20
C SER A 103 -12.74 11.33 6.91
N PHE A 104 -12.30 10.55 7.89
CA PHE A 104 -12.24 9.08 7.85
C PHE A 104 -12.14 8.52 9.28
N ASP A 105 -12.54 7.28 9.49
CA ASP A 105 -12.38 6.56 10.76
C ASP A 105 -11.08 5.77 10.81
N SER A 106 -10.63 5.23 9.66
CA SER A 106 -9.34 4.56 9.48
C SER A 106 -8.74 4.88 8.12
N CYS A 107 -7.41 4.82 8.04
CA CYS A 107 -6.71 4.95 6.78
C CYS A 107 -5.67 3.84 6.64
N ILE A 108 -5.67 3.14 5.52
CA ILE A 108 -4.71 2.08 5.25
C ILE A 108 -3.91 2.42 4.00
N PHE A 109 -2.59 2.45 4.16
CA PHE A 109 -1.68 2.48 3.04
C PHE A 109 -1.24 1.06 2.71
N TYR A 110 -1.21 0.69 1.43
CA TYR A 110 -0.41 -0.44 1.03
C TYR A 110 0.68 0.03 0.05
N VAL A 111 1.90 -0.37 0.37
CA VAL A 111 3.10 0.04 -0.34
C VAL A 111 3.68 -1.18 -1.04
N ALA A 112 3.83 -1.12 -2.36
CA ALA A 112 4.44 -2.20 -3.13
C ALA A 112 5.68 -1.71 -3.86
N THR A 113 6.80 -2.43 -3.68
CA THR A 113 8.10 -2.12 -4.30
C THR A 113 8.88 -3.41 -4.57
N ASP A 114 9.70 -3.40 -5.61
CA ASP A 114 10.63 -4.48 -5.95
C ASP A 114 12.09 -4.11 -5.67
N GLY A 115 12.31 -2.88 -5.18
CA GLY A 115 13.64 -2.32 -4.98
C GLY A 115 13.86 -1.73 -3.60
N LEU A 116 15.14 -1.57 -3.25
CA LEU A 116 15.54 -0.88 -2.03
C LEU A 116 15.50 0.63 -2.23
N GLU A 117 15.21 1.35 -1.14
CA GLU A 117 15.32 2.79 -1.05
C GLU A 117 16.69 3.30 -1.51
N ASN A 118 16.75 4.26 -2.44
CA ASN A 118 18.01 4.78 -2.94
C ASN A 118 18.01 6.26 -3.35
N ALA A 119 16.89 6.97 -3.19
CA ALA A 119 16.75 8.34 -3.73
C ALA A 119 15.99 9.32 -2.83
N SER A 120 15.51 8.89 -1.67
CA SER A 120 14.76 9.78 -0.77
C SER A 120 15.64 10.80 -0.07
N LYS A 121 15.07 11.96 0.21
CA LYS A 121 15.64 13.00 1.06
C LYS A 121 15.31 12.77 2.53
N ILE A 122 14.22 12.06 2.80
CA ILE A 122 13.80 11.69 4.15
C ILE A 122 14.63 10.49 4.63
N THR A 123 15.13 10.56 5.86
CA THR A 123 15.86 9.46 6.49
C THR A 123 14.89 8.40 7.03
N SER A 124 15.33 7.15 7.14
CA SER A 124 14.54 6.06 7.74
C SER A 124 14.09 6.40 9.17
N LYS A 125 14.94 7.04 9.98
CA LYS A 125 14.58 7.49 11.32
C LYS A 125 13.40 8.47 11.31
N LYS A 126 13.45 9.49 10.45
CA LYS A 126 12.37 10.48 10.34
C LYS A 126 11.07 9.84 9.84
N LEU A 127 11.16 8.90 8.91
CA LEU A 127 9.99 8.15 8.46
C LEU A 127 9.43 7.29 9.60
N LYS A 128 10.28 6.56 10.33
CA LYS A 128 9.87 5.73 11.47
C LYS A 128 9.12 6.53 12.53
N ASP A 129 9.63 7.70 12.89
CA ASP A 129 8.97 8.59 13.86
C ASP A 129 7.59 9.02 13.35
N MET A 130 7.46 9.30 12.03
CA MET A 130 6.19 9.67 11.41
C MET A 130 5.21 8.49 11.35
N VAL A 131 5.67 7.28 11.00
CA VAL A 131 4.84 6.06 10.98
C VAL A 131 4.30 5.76 12.38
N THR A 132 5.15 5.89 13.40
CA THR A 132 4.74 5.70 14.80
C THR A 132 3.66 6.71 15.21
N ALA A 133 3.85 7.99 14.87
CA ALA A 133 2.85 9.02 15.15
C ALA A 133 1.53 8.80 14.40
N ALA A 134 1.60 8.34 13.15
CA ALA A 134 0.42 8.09 12.31
C ALA A 134 -0.44 6.92 12.82
N ALA A 135 0.16 5.97 13.53
CA ALA A 135 -0.55 4.85 14.14
C ALA A 135 -1.34 5.23 15.40
N GLU A 136 -1.11 6.42 15.97
CA GLU A 136 -1.85 6.88 17.14
C GLU A 136 -3.38 6.93 16.85
N PRO A 137 -4.23 6.65 17.86
CA PRO A 137 -5.69 6.57 17.68
C PRO A 137 -6.33 7.83 17.07
N ILE A 138 -5.70 8.99 17.25
CA ILE A 138 -6.17 10.26 16.68
C ILE A 138 -6.10 10.26 15.15
N TYR A 139 -5.13 9.56 14.56
CA TYR A 139 -4.98 9.46 13.11
C TYR A 139 -5.49 8.13 12.57
N ASN A 140 -5.23 7.03 13.28
CA ASN A 140 -5.61 5.66 12.92
C ASN A 140 -5.18 5.30 11.50
N ILE A 141 -3.89 5.52 11.18
CA ILE A 141 -3.29 5.20 9.90
C ILE A 141 -2.38 3.98 10.07
N SER A 142 -2.57 2.95 9.28
CA SER A 142 -1.72 1.76 9.22
C SER A 142 -1.11 1.57 7.84
N ILE A 143 0.02 0.85 7.76
CA ILE A 143 0.76 0.62 6.53
C ILE A 143 1.00 -0.86 6.35
N LEU A 144 0.62 -1.40 5.19
CA LEU A 144 0.99 -2.71 4.71
C LEU A 144 2.17 -2.57 3.74
N TYR A 145 3.20 -3.37 3.93
CA TYR A 145 4.40 -3.34 3.09
C TYR A 145 4.56 -4.63 2.31
N LEU A 146 4.59 -4.52 1.00
CA LEU A 146 4.72 -5.61 0.05
C LEU A 146 6.08 -5.46 -0.67
N GLY A 147 7.03 -6.31 -0.35
CA GLY A 147 8.33 -6.31 -1.00
C GLY A 147 8.52 -7.53 -1.89
N SER A 148 9.05 -7.30 -3.07
CA SER A 148 9.43 -8.35 -4.00
C SER A 148 10.96 -8.48 -4.00
N ASN A 149 11.46 -9.73 -3.97
CA ASN A 149 12.90 -10.05 -4.04
C ASN A 149 13.79 -9.38 -2.97
N GLN A 150 13.24 -9.08 -1.80
CA GLN A 150 13.96 -8.46 -0.69
C GLN A 150 13.47 -8.99 0.65
N ASP A 151 14.21 -8.74 1.72
CA ASP A 151 13.71 -8.97 3.07
C ASP A 151 12.74 -7.87 3.46
N SER A 152 11.45 -8.07 3.11
CA SER A 152 10.40 -7.08 3.39
C SER A 152 10.19 -6.85 4.88
N ILE A 153 10.47 -7.83 5.72
CA ILE A 153 10.32 -7.69 7.16
C ILE A 153 11.38 -6.74 7.71
N GLU A 154 12.64 -6.93 7.31
CA GLU A 154 13.74 -6.05 7.73
C GLU A 154 13.52 -4.61 7.22
N GLU A 155 13.17 -4.46 5.94
CA GLU A 155 12.89 -3.13 5.36
C GLU A 155 11.70 -2.44 6.04
N ALA A 156 10.62 -3.16 6.32
CA ALA A 156 9.47 -2.65 7.05
C ALA A 156 9.84 -2.17 8.46
N GLN A 157 10.65 -2.95 9.19
CA GLN A 157 11.10 -2.60 10.54
C GLN A 157 11.96 -1.32 10.56
N LYS A 158 12.80 -1.10 9.54
CA LYS A 158 13.56 0.15 9.38
C LYS A 158 12.64 1.38 9.30
N MET A 159 11.46 1.21 8.71
CA MET A 159 10.43 2.25 8.56
C MET A 159 9.45 2.33 9.74
N GLY A 160 9.54 1.41 10.71
CA GLY A 160 8.62 1.35 11.86
C GLY A 160 7.32 0.60 11.57
N ILE A 161 7.24 -0.14 10.47
CA ILE A 161 6.10 -0.99 10.11
C ILE A 161 6.29 -2.34 10.81
N GLY A 162 5.24 -2.85 11.44
CA GLY A 162 5.27 -4.12 12.16
C GLY A 162 5.48 -5.33 11.22
N GLU A 163 6.12 -6.37 11.73
CA GLU A 163 6.34 -7.61 10.98
C GLU A 163 5.03 -8.21 10.43
N GLY A 164 3.96 -8.19 11.23
CA GLY A 164 2.64 -8.68 10.84
C GLY A 164 2.06 -7.97 9.61
N GLN A 165 2.48 -6.74 9.36
CA GLN A 165 2.01 -5.90 8.26
C GLN A 165 2.95 -5.91 7.04
N ALA A 166 4.04 -6.68 7.08
CA ALA A 166 4.97 -6.84 5.97
C ALA A 166 4.84 -8.23 5.34
N ILE A 167 4.97 -8.34 4.03
CA ILE A 167 4.93 -9.61 3.29
C ILE A 167 5.93 -9.59 2.14
N ASN A 168 6.72 -10.68 2.04
CA ASN A 168 7.54 -10.96 0.86
C ASN A 168 6.69 -11.67 -0.18
N TYR A 169 6.86 -11.35 -1.44
CA TYR A 169 6.23 -12.10 -2.53
C TYR A 169 7.21 -12.35 -3.68
N SER A 170 7.00 -13.48 -4.35
CA SER A 170 7.72 -13.76 -5.58
C SER A 170 7.02 -13.12 -6.78
N GLU A 171 7.77 -12.76 -7.81
CA GLU A 171 7.29 -12.05 -9.00
C GLU A 171 6.44 -12.90 -9.96
N LYS A 172 6.08 -14.13 -9.58
CA LYS A 172 5.17 -14.94 -10.39
C LYS A 172 3.76 -14.38 -10.30
N THR A 173 3.09 -14.24 -11.42
CA THR A 173 1.74 -13.62 -11.54
C THR A 173 0.73 -14.15 -10.52
N GLU A 174 0.70 -15.47 -10.29
CA GLU A 174 -0.21 -16.10 -9.31
C GLU A 174 0.05 -15.64 -7.88
N ASN A 175 1.32 -15.43 -7.52
CA ASN A 175 1.72 -14.97 -6.19
C ASN A 175 1.41 -13.49 -6.01
N VAL A 176 1.62 -12.67 -7.05
CA VAL A 176 1.25 -11.26 -7.05
C VAL A 176 -0.24 -11.11 -6.79
N GLU A 177 -1.10 -11.79 -7.54
CA GLU A 177 -2.55 -11.74 -7.30
C GLU A 177 -2.95 -12.20 -5.89
N SER A 178 -2.31 -13.26 -5.38
CA SER A 178 -2.58 -13.77 -4.03
C SER A 178 -2.28 -12.71 -2.96
N VAL A 179 -1.14 -12.02 -3.07
CA VAL A 179 -0.76 -10.95 -2.14
C VAL A 179 -1.75 -9.80 -2.16
N TYR A 180 -2.16 -9.33 -3.33
CA TYR A 180 -3.12 -8.23 -3.44
C TYR A 180 -4.52 -8.61 -2.96
N ARG A 181 -4.94 -9.88 -3.06
CA ARG A 181 -6.16 -10.39 -2.40
C ARG A 181 -6.00 -10.37 -0.88
N GLY A 182 -4.82 -10.74 -0.36
CA GLY A 182 -4.49 -10.62 1.05
C GLY A 182 -4.58 -9.18 1.55
N VAL A 183 -4.07 -8.22 0.77
CA VAL A 183 -4.22 -6.78 1.04
C VAL A 183 -5.70 -6.39 1.18
N ALA A 184 -6.52 -6.79 0.22
CA ALA A 184 -7.96 -6.47 0.24
C ALA A 184 -8.67 -7.10 1.47
N ARG A 185 -8.30 -8.34 1.86
CA ARG A 185 -8.79 -8.97 3.10
C ARG A 185 -8.38 -8.15 4.33
N VAL A 186 -7.10 -7.80 4.44
CA VAL A 186 -6.60 -7.01 5.58
C VAL A 186 -7.34 -5.67 5.69
N ILE A 187 -7.57 -4.98 4.58
CA ILE A 187 -8.34 -3.73 4.50
C ILE A 187 -9.77 -3.94 5.04
N SER A 188 -10.45 -4.96 4.55
CA SER A 188 -11.83 -5.28 4.93
C SER A 188 -11.95 -5.68 6.41
N ASP A 189 -11.02 -6.52 6.88
CA ASP A 189 -10.98 -6.97 8.28
C ASP A 189 -10.65 -5.83 9.24
N THR A 190 -9.71 -4.96 8.89
CA THR A 190 -9.36 -3.76 9.67
C THR A 190 -10.57 -2.85 9.83
N ARG A 191 -11.34 -2.65 8.76
CA ARG A 191 -12.59 -1.87 8.80
C ARG A 191 -13.61 -2.49 9.75
N THR A 192 -13.79 -3.81 9.67
CA THR A 192 -14.78 -4.54 10.48
C THR A 192 -14.39 -4.58 11.95
N LYS A 193 -13.09 -4.77 12.25
CA LYS A 193 -12.57 -4.91 13.61
C LYS A 193 -12.25 -3.56 14.28
N GLY A 194 -12.12 -2.48 13.49
CA GLY A 194 -11.73 -1.15 13.97
C GLY A 194 -10.26 -1.04 14.43
N CYS A 195 -9.44 -2.04 14.17
CA CYS A 195 -8.01 -2.06 14.50
C CYS A 195 -7.21 -2.71 13.38
N PRO A 196 -5.91 -2.38 13.23
CA PRO A 196 -5.04 -2.98 12.22
C PRO A 196 -5.02 -4.52 12.33
N VAL A 197 -5.04 -5.19 11.19
CA VAL A 197 -5.01 -6.65 11.07
C VAL A 197 -3.75 -7.06 10.31
N ASP A 198 -3.16 -8.18 10.71
CA ASP A 198 -1.94 -8.71 10.11
C ASP A 198 -2.24 -9.65 8.93
N PHE A 199 -1.23 -9.87 8.09
CA PHE A 199 -1.22 -10.97 7.13
C PHE A 199 -1.20 -12.31 7.87
N THR A 200 -1.97 -13.27 7.38
CA THR A 200 -2.00 -14.62 7.92
C THR A 200 -0.75 -15.42 7.50
N GLU A 201 -0.44 -16.47 8.24
CA GLU A 201 0.64 -17.39 7.87
C GLU A 201 0.39 -18.05 6.49
N SER A 202 -0.85 -18.41 6.20
CA SER A 202 -1.22 -18.97 4.90
C SER A 202 -1.00 -17.98 3.74
N GLU A 203 -1.28 -16.69 3.93
CA GLU A 203 -0.98 -15.66 2.93
C GLU A 203 0.52 -15.52 2.70
N ARG A 204 1.33 -15.58 3.77
CA ARG A 204 2.79 -15.53 3.70
C ARG A 204 3.36 -16.75 2.98
N ILE A 205 2.85 -17.94 3.24
CA ILE A 205 3.24 -19.18 2.55
C ILE A 205 2.85 -19.09 1.08
N ASN A 206 1.62 -18.70 0.76
CA ASN A 206 1.13 -18.63 -0.61
C ASN A 206 1.83 -17.55 -1.45
N SER A 207 2.28 -16.46 -0.83
CA SER A 207 3.02 -15.40 -1.52
C SER A 207 4.42 -15.84 -1.99
N GLN A 208 4.98 -16.90 -1.39
CA GLN A 208 6.31 -17.42 -1.67
C GLN A 208 6.30 -18.82 -2.31
N ASN A 209 5.14 -19.50 -2.34
CA ASN A 209 5.02 -20.85 -2.87
C ASN A 209 5.41 -20.88 -4.35
N HIS A 210 6.57 -21.44 -4.58
CA HIS A 210 7.28 -21.90 -5.78
C HIS A 210 8.74 -21.40 -5.81
N MET A 211 9.35 -21.19 -4.64
CA MET A 211 10.82 -21.12 -4.52
C MET A 211 11.45 -22.53 -4.46
N ILE A 212 10.84 -23.54 -5.14
CA ILE A 212 11.47 -24.86 -5.32
C ILE A 212 11.72 -25.09 -6.80
#